data_8896748d8ff0af37fa57bbde7692dd7d
#
_entry.id   8896748d8ff0af37fa57bbde7692dd7d
#
_cell.length_a   1.000
_cell.length_b   1.000
_cell.length_c   1.000
_cell.angle_alpha   90.00
_cell.angle_beta   90.00
_cell.angle_gamma   90.00
#
_symmetry.space_group_name_H-M   'P 1'
#
loop_
_entity.id
_entity.type
_entity.pdbx_description
1 polymer ?
#
loop_
_entity_poly.entity_id
_entity_poly.type
_entity_poly.pdbx_seq_one_letter_code
_entity_poly.pdbx_strand_id
1 'polypeptide(L)'
;MRQTDRRKFITASALFGGSILVSRSLLADEPAGGLIEPAFRVAKSEAAMAPTAAPHPLDPALQIAHHSLQHIRANINDYSAILIKRELIDGELTDYEYMGIKVRNRKFVNGVLKTPFSVYMAFLKPASVKGREVIYVENQNDGNLVAHEGGMKGRFLPTVNLDPLGMMAMRGQRYPITDIGLENLVVKLIEKGERDRQRGECDVQFQKGAKVGGRECTVLSVTHPVARPYFDFHIAQIFIDDELNVPVRYCAYSWPPSQGGEPVLLEEYTYQNVKTNIGLTDADFDQKNTKYNF
;
A
#
# COMPACT_ATOMS: atom_id res chain seq x y z
N MET A 1 -48.45 7.75 10.25
CA MET A 1 -49.64 6.85 10.15
C MET A 1 -49.22 5.60 9.38
N ARG A 2 -49.41 4.42 10.07
CA ARG A 2 -49.35 3.02 9.58
C ARG A 2 -48.01 2.54 9.00
N GLN A 3 -47.18 1.78 9.66
CA GLN A 3 -47.23 0.52 10.40
C GLN A 3 -47.59 -0.71 9.53
N THR A 4 -46.72 -1.72 9.75
CA THR A 4 -46.92 -3.19 9.65
C THR A 4 -46.71 -3.81 8.25
N ASP A 5 -46.07 -4.96 8.06
CA ASP A 5 -46.01 -6.14 8.96
C ASP A 5 -44.92 -7.15 8.53
N ARG A 6 -44.44 -7.86 9.54
CA ARG A 6 -43.57 -9.05 9.49
C ARG A 6 -44.39 -10.26 8.99
N ARG A 7 -43.79 -11.22 8.27
CA ARG A 7 -44.16 -12.63 8.42
C ARG A 7 -42.94 -13.55 8.29
N LYS A 8 -42.68 -14.22 9.40
CA LYS A 8 -41.92 -15.47 9.54
C LYS A 8 -42.73 -16.63 8.93
N PHE A 9 -42.06 -17.64 8.39
CA PHE A 9 -42.61 -18.98 8.37
C PHE A 9 -41.56 -20.03 8.77
N ILE A 10 -42.03 -20.89 9.63
CA ILE A 10 -41.37 -21.91 10.44
C ILE A 10 -41.50 -23.28 9.75
N THR A 11 -40.45 -24.09 9.85
CA THR A 11 -40.33 -25.54 10.03
C THR A 11 -41.31 -26.50 9.39
N ALA A 12 -40.79 -27.58 8.83
CA ALA A 12 -41.23 -28.95 9.17
C ALA A 12 -40.19 -30.02 8.81
N SER A 13 -39.85 -30.81 9.82
CA SER A 13 -39.10 -32.06 9.77
C SER A 13 -40.00 -33.19 9.31
N ALA A 14 -39.47 -34.20 8.64
CA ALA A 14 -40.07 -35.55 8.61
C ALA A 14 -38.97 -36.61 8.53
N LEU A 15 -38.94 -37.44 9.56
CA LEU A 15 -38.25 -38.72 9.72
C LEU A 15 -39.08 -39.85 9.10
N PHE A 16 -38.45 -40.84 8.48
CA PHE A 16 -38.83 -42.26 8.38
C PHE A 16 -37.60 -43.00 7.89
N GLY A 17 -37.03 -44.06 8.44
CA GLY A 17 -37.55 -45.11 9.30
C GLY A 17 -37.57 -46.45 8.56
N GLY A 18 -36.66 -47.39 8.92
CA GLY A 18 -36.78 -48.84 8.72
C GLY A 18 -36.13 -49.38 7.43
N SER A 19 -35.54 -50.56 7.33
CA SER A 19 -35.48 -51.76 8.14
C SER A 19 -34.33 -52.65 7.68
N ILE A 20 -33.82 -53.42 8.62
CA ILE A 20 -32.84 -54.50 8.55
C ILE A 20 -33.41 -55.70 7.76
N LEU A 21 -32.59 -56.37 6.97
CA LEU A 21 -32.77 -57.80 6.66
C LEU A 21 -31.41 -58.52 6.61
N VAL A 22 -31.23 -59.35 7.59
CA VAL A 22 -30.18 -60.36 7.71
C VAL A 22 -30.59 -61.59 6.91
N SER A 23 -29.69 -62.17 6.14
CA SER A 23 -29.79 -63.56 5.73
C SER A 23 -28.45 -64.26 5.75
N ARG A 24 -28.46 -65.37 6.43
CA ARG A 24 -27.37 -66.31 6.76
C ARG A 24 -27.31 -67.41 5.69
N SER A 25 -26.12 -68.05 5.68
CA SER A 25 -25.77 -69.45 5.33
C SER A 25 -25.36 -69.68 3.88
N LEU A 26 -24.34 -70.45 3.55
CA LEU A 26 -23.76 -71.70 4.11
C LEU A 26 -22.39 -71.98 3.49
N LEU A 27 -21.66 -72.78 4.21
CA LEU A 27 -20.32 -73.34 3.92
C LEU A 27 -20.34 -74.24 2.65
N ALA A 28 -19.21 -74.24 1.93
CA ALA A 28 -18.58 -75.49 1.45
C ALA A 28 -17.18 -75.23 0.83
N ASP A 29 -16.23 -75.95 1.37
CA ASP A 29 -15.04 -76.58 0.80
C ASP A 29 -14.01 -75.83 -0.03
N GLU A 30 -12.76 -75.87 0.55
CA GLU A 30 -11.48 -75.79 -0.17
C GLU A 30 -11.23 -77.04 -1.04
N PRO A 31 -10.36 -76.94 -2.06
CA PRO A 31 -8.99 -77.34 -1.85
C PRO A 31 -7.89 -76.52 -2.57
N ALA A 32 -6.81 -76.41 -1.84
CA ALA A 32 -5.38 -76.45 -2.22
C ALA A 32 -4.83 -75.71 -3.44
N GLY A 33 -3.89 -74.83 -3.16
CA GLY A 33 -2.66 -74.68 -3.99
C GLY A 33 -2.59 -73.47 -4.89
N GLY A 34 -1.91 -72.47 -4.46
CA GLY A 34 -1.44 -71.42 -5.32
C GLY A 34 -1.05 -70.16 -4.51
N LEU A 35 0.23 -69.94 -4.35
CA LEU A 35 0.76 -68.70 -3.86
C LEU A 35 0.30 -67.58 -4.78
N ILE A 36 -0.71 -66.78 -4.35
CA ILE A 36 -1.08 -65.55 -5.00
C ILE A 36 -0.34 -64.43 -4.29
N GLU A 37 0.59 -63.80 -5.01
CA GLU A 37 1.19 -62.52 -4.58
C GLU A 37 0.13 -61.49 -4.21
N PRO A 38 0.29 -60.76 -3.10
CA PRO A 38 -0.62 -59.70 -2.78
C PRO A 38 -0.44 -58.59 -3.79
N ALA A 39 -1.43 -58.38 -4.62
CA ALA A 39 -1.49 -57.21 -5.49
C ALA A 39 -1.61 -55.93 -4.60
N PHE A 40 -0.52 -55.24 -4.40
CA PHE A 40 -0.51 -53.90 -3.86
C PHE A 40 -1.19 -52.97 -4.90
N ARG A 41 -2.49 -52.76 -4.77
CA ARG A 41 -3.11 -51.58 -5.38
C ARG A 41 -2.64 -50.35 -4.61
N VAL A 42 -1.57 -49.74 -5.09
CA VAL A 42 -1.30 -48.32 -4.78
C VAL A 42 -2.49 -47.57 -5.36
N ALA A 43 -3.43 -47.18 -4.52
CA ALA A 43 -4.36 -46.14 -4.86
C ALA A 43 -3.51 -44.88 -5.13
N LYS A 44 -3.30 -44.55 -6.39
CA LYS A 44 -2.91 -43.22 -6.78
C LYS A 44 -4.01 -42.29 -6.28
N SER A 45 -3.81 -41.73 -5.09
CA SER A 45 -4.47 -40.52 -4.69
C SER A 45 -3.95 -39.46 -5.67
N GLU A 46 -4.65 -39.25 -6.74
CA GLU A 46 -4.61 -37.96 -7.41
C GLU A 46 -5.17 -36.98 -6.39
N ALA A 47 -4.26 -36.40 -5.60
CA ALA A 47 -4.56 -35.15 -4.96
C ALA A 47 -4.97 -34.22 -6.11
N ALA A 48 -6.28 -33.97 -6.20
CA ALA A 48 -6.81 -32.95 -7.07
C ALA A 48 -6.04 -31.67 -6.68
N MET A 49 -5.07 -31.29 -7.51
CA MET A 49 -4.49 -29.96 -7.45
C MET A 49 -5.66 -29.01 -7.57
N ALA A 50 -5.91 -28.27 -6.51
CA ALA A 50 -6.83 -27.15 -6.59
C ALA A 50 -6.47 -26.38 -7.86
N PRO A 51 -7.45 -25.99 -8.69
CA PRO A 51 -7.15 -25.27 -9.92
C PRO A 51 -6.31 -24.07 -9.53
N THR A 52 -5.05 -24.01 -10.00
CA THR A 52 -4.24 -22.82 -9.92
C THR A 52 -5.05 -21.75 -10.63
N ALA A 53 -5.54 -20.76 -9.88
CA ALA A 53 -6.22 -19.62 -10.44
C ALA A 53 -5.36 -19.07 -11.58
N ALA A 54 -5.98 -18.74 -12.71
CA ALA A 54 -5.26 -18.15 -13.83
C ALA A 54 -4.47 -16.94 -13.32
N PRO A 55 -3.20 -16.74 -13.78
CA PRO A 55 -2.37 -15.66 -13.27
C PRO A 55 -3.08 -14.32 -13.50
N HIS A 56 -3.20 -13.53 -12.44
CA HIS A 56 -3.83 -12.22 -12.51
C HIS A 56 -2.86 -11.19 -13.10
N PRO A 57 -3.29 -10.22 -13.92
CA PRO A 57 -2.41 -9.20 -14.50
C PRO A 57 -1.55 -8.44 -13.45
N LEU A 58 -2.06 -8.24 -12.22
CA LEU A 58 -1.33 -7.61 -11.12
C LEU A 58 -0.28 -8.48 -10.44
N ASP A 59 -0.25 -9.81 -10.66
CA ASP A 59 0.68 -10.69 -9.96
C ASP A 59 2.15 -10.28 -10.13
N PRO A 60 2.65 -9.98 -11.33
CA PRO A 60 4.02 -9.50 -11.50
C PRO A 60 4.29 -8.15 -10.80
N ALA A 61 3.32 -7.24 -10.83
CA ALA A 61 3.41 -5.94 -10.18
C ALA A 61 3.49 -6.06 -8.65
N LEU A 62 2.66 -6.92 -8.06
CA LEU A 62 2.66 -7.21 -6.63
C LEU A 62 3.97 -7.90 -6.20
N GLN A 63 4.50 -8.82 -7.00
CA GLN A 63 5.82 -9.43 -6.73
C GLN A 63 6.93 -8.37 -6.67
N ILE A 64 6.97 -7.43 -7.62
CA ILE A 64 7.92 -6.32 -7.61
C ILE A 64 7.73 -5.45 -6.37
N ALA A 65 6.50 -5.11 -6.00
CA ALA A 65 6.19 -4.29 -4.84
C ALA A 65 6.63 -4.98 -3.53
N HIS A 66 6.35 -6.27 -3.37
CA HIS A 66 6.81 -7.04 -2.20
C HIS A 66 8.33 -7.13 -2.13
N HIS A 67 8.99 -7.34 -3.28
CA HIS A 67 10.46 -7.35 -3.34
C HIS A 67 11.05 -5.99 -2.95
N SER A 68 10.49 -4.90 -3.48
CA SER A 68 10.88 -3.53 -3.13
C SER A 68 10.70 -3.26 -1.64
N LEU A 69 9.57 -3.69 -1.04
CA LEU A 69 9.31 -3.54 0.39
C LEU A 69 10.35 -4.29 1.25
N GLN A 70 10.67 -5.53 0.88
CA GLN A 70 11.71 -6.32 1.55
C GLN A 70 13.08 -5.65 1.44
N HIS A 71 13.42 -5.13 0.23
CA HIS A 71 14.67 -4.41 -0.01
C HIS A 71 14.76 -3.15 0.86
N ILE A 72 13.71 -2.32 0.91
CA ILE A 72 13.66 -1.12 1.74
C ILE A 72 13.89 -1.48 3.21
N ARG A 73 13.15 -2.44 3.73
CA ARG A 73 13.22 -2.86 5.14
C ARG A 73 14.58 -3.44 5.54
N ALA A 74 15.23 -4.15 4.63
CA ALA A 74 16.53 -4.76 4.87
C ALA A 74 17.71 -3.79 4.71
N ASN A 75 17.63 -2.88 3.73
CA ASN A 75 18.80 -2.17 3.24
C ASN A 75 18.74 -0.63 3.39
N ILE A 76 17.57 -0.04 3.62
CA ILE A 76 17.41 1.41 3.74
C ILE A 76 17.02 1.77 5.16
N ASN A 77 17.97 2.27 5.96
CA ASN A 77 17.71 2.71 7.32
C ASN A 77 17.10 4.10 7.35
N ASP A 78 17.65 4.98 6.53
CA ASP A 78 17.27 6.38 6.43
C ASP A 78 17.62 6.94 5.04
N TYR A 79 17.06 8.08 4.72
CA TYR A 79 17.39 8.78 3.48
C TYR A 79 16.99 10.26 3.55
N SER A 80 17.57 11.07 2.64
CA SER A 80 17.09 12.39 2.28
C SER A 80 16.66 12.43 0.82
N ALA A 81 15.73 13.33 0.51
CA ALA A 81 15.27 13.57 -0.86
C ALA A 81 14.67 14.97 -1.00
N ILE A 82 14.41 15.38 -2.22
CA ILE A 82 13.44 16.43 -2.54
C ILE A 82 12.12 15.74 -2.90
N LEU A 83 11.12 15.89 -2.06
CA LEU A 83 9.76 15.45 -2.36
C LEU A 83 9.04 16.56 -3.12
N ILE A 84 8.52 16.24 -4.28
CA ILE A 84 7.68 17.11 -5.10
C ILE A 84 6.31 16.47 -5.15
N LYS A 85 5.29 17.22 -4.74
CA LYS A 85 3.92 16.72 -4.77
C LYS A 85 2.95 17.70 -5.40
N ARG A 86 1.87 17.14 -5.93
CA ARG A 86 0.70 17.86 -6.44
C ARG A 86 -0.53 17.01 -6.25
N GLU A 87 -1.60 17.59 -5.76
CA GLU A 87 -2.81 16.87 -5.36
C GLU A 87 -4.08 17.59 -5.82
N LEU A 88 -5.11 16.83 -6.18
CA LEU A 88 -6.45 17.34 -6.40
C LEU A 88 -7.18 17.38 -5.05
N ILE A 89 -7.44 18.56 -4.53
CA ILE A 89 -8.12 18.82 -3.26
C ILE A 89 -9.38 19.62 -3.52
N ASP A 90 -10.52 19.14 -3.05
CA ASP A 90 -11.83 19.80 -3.20
C ASP A 90 -12.17 20.20 -4.65
N GLY A 91 -11.70 19.40 -5.62
CA GLY A 91 -11.92 19.62 -7.05
C GLY A 91 -10.93 20.57 -7.71
N GLU A 92 -9.99 21.11 -6.99
CA GLU A 92 -8.93 21.98 -7.50
C GLU A 92 -7.55 21.32 -7.39
N LEU A 93 -6.75 21.41 -8.45
CA LEU A 93 -5.41 20.90 -8.48
C LEU A 93 -4.46 21.92 -7.82
N THR A 94 -3.79 21.51 -6.74
CA THR A 94 -2.85 22.37 -6.01
C THR A 94 -1.66 22.78 -6.89
N ASP A 95 -0.92 23.80 -6.46
CA ASP A 95 0.41 24.06 -7.00
C ASP A 95 1.38 22.94 -6.65
N TYR A 96 2.49 22.85 -7.39
CA TYR A 96 3.58 21.96 -7.02
C TYR A 96 4.24 22.42 -5.70
N GLU A 97 4.20 21.55 -4.71
CA GLU A 97 4.95 21.73 -3.46
C GLU A 97 6.29 21.00 -3.54
N TYR A 98 7.36 21.70 -3.19
CA TYR A 98 8.71 21.15 -3.13
C TYR A 98 9.18 21.17 -1.68
N MET A 99 9.60 20.02 -1.18
CA MET A 99 10.04 19.86 0.21
C MET A 99 11.37 19.12 0.26
N GLY A 100 12.33 19.68 0.99
CA GLY A 100 13.48 18.91 1.43
C GLY A 100 13.03 17.98 2.57
N ILE A 101 13.27 16.69 2.44
CA ILE A 101 12.85 15.72 3.45
C ILE A 101 14.03 14.91 3.98
N LYS A 102 13.95 14.53 5.25
CA LYS A 102 14.74 13.50 5.90
C LYS A 102 13.77 12.47 6.46
N VAL A 103 13.99 11.20 6.15
CA VAL A 103 13.15 10.10 6.61
C VAL A 103 14.01 9.01 7.21
N ARG A 104 13.62 8.52 8.39
CA ARG A 104 14.21 7.35 9.04
C ARG A 104 13.14 6.28 9.17
N ASN A 105 13.43 5.11 8.59
CA ASN A 105 12.50 3.99 8.59
C ASN A 105 12.44 3.29 9.96
N ARG A 106 11.32 2.64 10.24
CA ARG A 106 11.14 1.81 11.44
C ARG A 106 12.15 0.67 11.47
N LYS A 107 12.70 0.38 12.65
CA LYS A 107 13.49 -0.84 12.86
C LYS A 107 12.99 -1.58 14.09
N PHE A 108 12.72 -2.86 13.89
CA PHE A 108 12.36 -3.77 14.95
C PHE A 108 13.53 -4.73 15.23
N VAL A 109 13.80 -4.96 16.50
CA VAL A 109 14.76 -5.97 16.95
C VAL A 109 14.04 -6.88 17.92
N ASN A 110 13.97 -8.16 17.60
CA ASN A 110 13.23 -9.16 18.38
C ASN A 110 11.76 -8.74 18.66
N GLY A 111 11.09 -8.18 17.66
CA GLY A 111 9.70 -7.71 17.75
C GLY A 111 9.50 -6.39 18.51
N VAL A 112 10.56 -5.79 19.03
CA VAL A 112 10.51 -4.50 19.74
C VAL A 112 10.93 -3.38 18.80
N LEU A 113 10.12 -2.31 18.73
CA LEU A 113 10.47 -1.10 17.99
C LEU A 113 11.72 -0.46 18.63
N LYS A 114 12.83 -0.43 17.90
CA LYS A 114 14.10 0.17 18.32
C LYS A 114 14.34 1.53 17.72
N THR A 115 13.95 1.69 16.46
CA THR A 115 14.03 2.96 15.75
C THR A 115 12.63 3.34 15.29
N PRO A 116 12.04 4.41 15.80
CA PRO A 116 10.73 4.86 15.36
C PRO A 116 10.81 5.48 13.96
N PHE A 117 9.71 5.38 13.21
CA PHE A 117 9.54 6.14 12.00
C PHE A 117 9.67 7.63 12.31
N SER A 118 10.50 8.33 11.54
CA SER A 118 10.77 9.74 11.80
C SER A 118 10.85 10.50 10.49
N VAL A 119 10.23 11.67 10.44
CA VAL A 119 10.19 12.56 9.29
C VAL A 119 10.54 13.98 9.72
N TYR A 120 11.43 14.62 8.98
CA TYR A 120 11.58 16.07 8.95
C TYR A 120 11.31 16.58 7.54
N MET A 121 10.56 17.66 7.43
CA MET A 121 10.26 18.34 6.17
C MET A 121 10.52 19.84 6.28
N ALA A 122 11.20 20.40 5.26
CA ALA A 122 11.32 21.83 5.06
C ALA A 122 10.70 22.21 3.70
N PHE A 123 9.70 23.06 3.71
CA PHE A 123 9.02 23.51 2.51
C PHE A 123 9.84 24.56 1.75
N LEU A 124 10.13 24.28 0.48
CA LEU A 124 10.96 25.11 -0.39
C LEU A 124 10.14 25.97 -1.35
N LYS A 125 9.02 25.44 -1.83
CA LYS A 125 8.07 26.10 -2.75
C LYS A 125 6.65 25.55 -2.52
N PRO A 126 5.61 26.29 -2.89
CA PRO A 126 5.58 27.67 -3.37
C PRO A 126 5.89 28.70 -2.27
N ALA A 127 5.92 29.98 -2.64
CA ALA A 127 6.24 31.06 -1.69
C ALA A 127 5.28 31.13 -0.49
N SER A 128 4.02 30.69 -0.67
CA SER A 128 2.98 30.68 0.36
C SER A 128 3.29 29.79 1.56
N VAL A 129 4.11 28.74 1.37
CA VAL A 129 4.49 27.75 2.40
C VAL A 129 6.01 27.71 2.63
N LYS A 130 6.79 28.47 1.87
CA LYS A 130 8.26 28.46 1.94
C LYS A 130 8.76 28.75 3.34
N GLY A 131 9.68 27.87 3.81
CA GLY A 131 10.29 27.97 5.13
C GLY A 131 9.46 27.36 6.25
N ARG A 132 8.27 26.81 5.96
CA ARG A 132 7.55 25.95 6.92
C ARG A 132 8.40 24.71 7.18
N GLU A 133 8.49 24.32 8.43
CA GLU A 133 9.18 23.10 8.85
C GLU A 133 8.24 22.22 9.67
N VAL A 134 8.35 20.91 9.48
CA VAL A 134 7.52 19.92 10.19
C VAL A 134 8.40 18.76 10.60
N ILE A 135 8.23 18.31 11.86
CA ILE A 135 8.85 17.10 12.41
C ILE A 135 7.75 16.16 12.89
N TYR A 136 7.90 14.90 12.60
CA TYR A 136 7.11 13.81 13.19
C TYR A 136 8.03 12.67 13.60
N VAL A 137 7.87 12.19 14.83
CA VAL A 137 8.53 10.98 15.33
C VAL A 137 7.47 10.08 15.96
N GLU A 138 7.37 8.87 15.44
CA GLU A 138 6.40 7.87 15.90
C GLU A 138 6.54 7.60 17.41
N ASN A 139 5.41 7.58 18.12
CA ASN A 139 5.32 7.39 19.57
C ASN A 139 6.04 8.45 20.43
N GLN A 140 6.34 9.61 19.87
CA GLN A 140 6.83 10.76 20.61
C GLN A 140 5.82 11.91 20.55
N ASN A 141 5.96 12.88 21.43
CA ASN A 141 5.13 14.09 21.49
C ASN A 141 3.61 13.76 21.52
N ASP A 142 3.22 12.74 22.30
CA ASP A 142 1.84 12.24 22.39
C ASP A 142 1.23 11.87 21.03
N GLY A 143 2.05 11.45 20.06
CA GLY A 143 1.65 11.13 18.71
C GLY A 143 1.50 12.34 17.77
N ASN A 144 1.73 13.55 18.27
CA ASN A 144 1.61 14.77 17.49
C ASN A 144 2.85 15.07 16.64
N LEU A 145 2.66 15.70 15.50
CA LEU A 145 3.71 16.38 14.75
C LEU A 145 4.00 17.75 15.38
N VAL A 146 5.21 18.25 15.14
CA VAL A 146 5.62 19.62 15.47
C VAL A 146 5.72 20.40 14.18
N ALA A 147 5.06 21.55 14.09
CA ALA A 147 5.10 22.41 12.90
C ALA A 147 5.42 23.85 13.24
N HIS A 148 6.21 24.48 12.41
CA HIS A 148 6.52 25.90 12.47
C HIS A 148 6.35 26.54 11.08
N GLU A 149 5.70 27.70 11.04
CA GLU A 149 5.52 28.44 9.79
C GLU A 149 6.80 29.16 9.37
N GLY A 150 6.99 29.28 8.05
CA GLY A 150 8.16 29.96 7.51
C GLY A 150 7.96 31.45 7.23
N GLY A 151 9.07 32.11 6.85
CA GLY A 151 9.07 33.49 6.40
C GLY A 151 8.62 34.50 7.45
N MET A 152 7.90 35.56 7.00
CA MET A 152 7.39 36.57 7.94
C MET A 152 6.35 36.02 8.90
N LYS A 153 5.56 35.04 8.50
CA LYS A 153 4.58 34.40 9.39
C LYS A 153 5.25 33.68 10.55
N GLY A 154 6.33 32.96 10.32
CA GLY A 154 7.07 32.24 11.34
C GLY A 154 7.65 33.12 12.44
N ARG A 155 7.91 34.40 12.16
CA ARG A 155 8.38 35.35 13.19
C ARG A 155 7.34 35.69 14.24
N PHE A 156 6.06 35.50 13.93
CA PHE A 156 4.94 35.92 14.79
C PHE A 156 4.06 34.76 15.26
N LEU A 157 4.18 33.61 14.61
CA LEU A 157 3.41 32.42 14.97
C LEU A 157 4.27 31.45 15.77
N PRO A 158 3.71 30.91 16.86
CA PRO A 158 4.44 29.93 17.66
C PRO A 158 4.57 28.60 16.90
N THR A 159 5.56 27.81 17.30
CA THR A 159 5.61 26.38 17.00
C THR A 159 4.40 25.69 17.63
N VAL A 160 3.75 24.81 16.89
CA VAL A 160 2.52 24.12 17.29
C VAL A 160 2.67 22.61 17.22
N ASN A 161 1.96 21.92 18.12
CA ASN A 161 1.81 20.49 18.10
C ASN A 161 0.44 20.16 17.50
N LEU A 162 0.39 19.30 16.48
CA LEU A 162 -0.83 18.95 15.77
C LEU A 162 -0.98 17.44 15.67
N ASP A 163 -2.19 16.95 15.90
CA ASP A 163 -2.54 15.59 15.52
C ASP A 163 -2.34 15.41 14.01
N PRO A 164 -1.53 14.43 13.55
CA PRO A 164 -1.31 14.15 12.14
C PRO A 164 -2.59 13.94 11.31
N LEU A 165 -3.65 13.42 11.94
CA LEU A 165 -4.97 13.20 11.33
C LEU A 165 -5.94 14.35 11.60
N GLY A 166 -5.54 15.31 12.41
CA GLY A 166 -6.37 16.46 12.76
C GLY A 166 -6.60 17.40 11.59
N MET A 167 -7.73 18.10 11.64
CA MET A 167 -8.19 19.01 10.58
C MET A 167 -7.14 20.05 10.19
N MET A 168 -6.33 20.55 11.13
CA MET A 168 -5.29 21.54 10.85
C MET A 168 -4.11 20.94 10.08
N ALA A 169 -3.65 19.74 10.45
CA ALA A 169 -2.56 19.05 9.77
C ALA A 169 -2.99 18.56 8.39
N MET A 170 -4.24 18.09 8.24
CA MET A 170 -4.79 17.56 7.00
C MET A 170 -5.29 18.64 6.02
N ARG A 171 -5.30 19.90 6.43
CA ARG A 171 -5.79 20.97 5.57
C ARG A 171 -4.97 21.09 4.29
N GLY A 172 -5.60 20.87 3.13
CA GLY A 172 -4.95 20.89 1.83
C GLY A 172 -4.03 19.69 1.57
N GLN A 173 -4.26 18.57 2.25
CA GLN A 173 -3.49 17.33 2.14
C GLN A 173 -4.42 16.15 1.90
N ARG A 174 -4.00 15.20 1.03
CA ARG A 174 -4.72 13.92 0.86
C ARG A 174 -4.30 12.87 1.90
N TYR A 175 -3.05 12.91 2.33
CA TYR A 175 -2.47 11.93 3.25
C TYR A 175 -1.75 12.60 4.41
N PRO A 176 -1.81 12.00 5.59
CA PRO A 176 -1.09 12.52 6.76
C PRO A 176 0.42 12.29 6.61
N ILE A 177 1.20 13.03 7.41
CA ILE A 177 2.67 12.88 7.45
C ILE A 177 3.10 11.45 7.79
N THR A 178 2.28 10.69 8.49
CA THR A 178 2.53 9.29 8.85
C THR A 178 2.59 8.36 7.65
N ASP A 179 2.01 8.76 6.52
CA ASP A 179 1.97 8.00 5.27
C ASP A 179 3.09 8.39 4.28
N ILE A 180 3.89 9.38 4.62
CA ILE A 180 5.04 9.81 3.80
C ILE A 180 6.15 8.76 3.83
N GLY A 181 6.90 8.69 2.73
CA GLY A 181 8.10 7.88 2.63
C GLY A 181 8.01 6.71 1.66
N LEU A 182 9.17 6.24 1.22
CA LEU A 182 9.29 5.17 0.22
C LEU A 182 8.69 3.86 0.72
N GLU A 183 8.91 3.49 2.00
CA GLU A 183 8.33 2.29 2.58
C GLU A 183 6.80 2.37 2.63
N ASN A 184 6.26 3.48 3.16
CA ASN A 184 4.81 3.68 3.27
C ASN A 184 4.14 3.74 1.90
N LEU A 185 4.78 4.35 0.89
CA LEU A 185 4.29 4.33 -0.49
C LEU A 185 4.15 2.89 -1.00
N VAL A 186 5.18 2.05 -0.82
CA VAL A 186 5.13 0.65 -1.27
C VAL A 186 4.07 -0.14 -0.52
N VAL A 187 3.93 0.06 0.79
CA VAL A 187 2.87 -0.58 1.59
C VAL A 187 1.49 -0.22 1.03
N LYS A 188 1.23 1.06 0.77
CA LYS A 188 -0.04 1.52 0.17
C LYS A 188 -0.30 0.96 -1.22
N LEU A 189 0.75 0.85 -2.05
CA LEU A 189 0.65 0.23 -3.38
C LEU A 189 0.29 -1.25 -3.29
N ILE A 190 0.87 -1.99 -2.33
CA ILE A 190 0.53 -3.40 -2.09
C ILE A 190 -0.92 -3.52 -1.62
N GLU A 191 -1.34 -2.73 -0.61
CA GLU A 191 -2.72 -2.75 -0.09
C GLU A 191 -3.76 -2.49 -1.20
N LYS A 192 -3.51 -1.49 -2.06
CA LYS A 192 -4.36 -1.18 -3.21
C LYS A 192 -4.35 -2.31 -4.25
N GLY A 193 -3.17 -2.80 -4.61
CA GLY A 193 -3.00 -3.86 -5.59
C GLY A 193 -3.65 -5.19 -5.17
N GLU A 194 -3.50 -5.60 -3.90
CA GLU A 194 -4.14 -6.80 -3.37
C GLU A 194 -5.68 -6.68 -3.35
N ARG A 195 -6.20 -5.50 -3.02
CA ARG A 195 -7.64 -5.23 -3.10
C ARG A 195 -8.15 -5.30 -4.54
N ASP A 196 -7.44 -4.65 -5.47
CA ASP A 196 -7.86 -4.55 -6.88
C ASP A 196 -7.70 -5.90 -7.59
N ARG A 197 -6.69 -6.72 -7.19
CA ARG A 197 -6.48 -8.10 -7.65
C ARG A 197 -7.73 -8.98 -7.47
N GLN A 198 -8.50 -8.75 -6.42
CA GLN A 198 -9.73 -9.50 -6.16
C GLN A 198 -10.85 -9.20 -7.17
N ARG A 199 -10.71 -8.17 -8.00
CA ARG A 199 -11.73 -7.69 -8.94
C ARG A 199 -11.48 -8.13 -10.38
N GLY A 200 -10.24 -8.38 -10.77
CA GLY A 200 -9.87 -8.89 -12.10
C GLY A 200 -10.06 -7.92 -13.26
N GLU A 201 -10.42 -6.66 -13.01
CA GLU A 201 -10.75 -5.66 -14.03
C GLU A 201 -9.60 -4.64 -14.20
N CYS A 202 -8.40 -5.09 -14.59
CA CYS A 202 -7.28 -4.18 -14.83
C CYS A 202 -6.36 -4.66 -15.94
N ASP A 203 -5.69 -3.70 -16.58
CA ASP A 203 -4.58 -3.90 -17.50
C ASP A 203 -3.29 -3.45 -16.82
N VAL A 204 -2.21 -4.21 -17.01
CA VAL A 204 -0.89 -3.91 -16.44
C VAL A 204 0.16 -3.89 -17.53
N GLN A 205 0.94 -2.82 -17.56
CA GLN A 205 2.00 -2.64 -18.55
C GLN A 205 3.31 -2.23 -17.88
N PHE A 206 4.43 -2.69 -18.45
CA PHE A 206 5.78 -2.30 -18.05
C PHE A 206 6.49 -1.62 -19.19
N GLN A 207 7.11 -0.48 -18.92
CA GLN A 207 7.89 0.27 -19.90
C GLN A 207 9.25 0.66 -19.28
N LYS A 208 10.34 0.38 -19.99
CA LYS A 208 11.71 0.75 -19.61
C LYS A 208 12.15 2.06 -20.25
N GLY A 209 13.21 2.66 -19.69
CA GLY A 209 13.88 3.81 -20.28
C GLY A 209 13.25 5.17 -19.92
N ALA A 210 12.32 5.21 -18.98
CA ALA A 210 11.88 6.47 -18.38
C ALA A 210 12.97 7.06 -17.48
N LYS A 211 12.91 8.38 -17.23
CA LYS A 211 13.88 9.05 -16.37
C LYS A 211 13.18 9.93 -15.32
N VAL A 212 13.62 9.81 -14.08
CA VAL A 212 13.21 10.69 -12.98
C VAL A 212 14.45 11.30 -12.35
N GLY A 213 14.58 12.63 -12.42
CA GLY A 213 15.77 13.32 -11.89
C GLY A 213 17.09 12.85 -12.54
N GLY A 214 17.05 12.40 -13.79
CA GLY A 214 18.21 11.88 -14.52
C GLY A 214 18.52 10.39 -14.29
N ARG A 215 17.79 9.70 -13.39
CA ARG A 215 17.97 8.27 -13.11
C ARG A 215 17.05 7.44 -13.97
N GLU A 216 17.55 6.31 -14.49
CA GLU A 216 16.77 5.35 -15.28
C GLU A 216 15.70 4.68 -14.40
N CYS A 217 14.50 4.54 -14.97
CA CYS A 217 13.37 3.95 -14.29
C CYS A 217 12.59 3.01 -15.20
N THR A 218 12.09 1.94 -14.61
CA THR A 218 11.02 1.12 -15.17
C THR A 218 9.67 1.66 -14.72
N VAL A 219 8.75 1.91 -15.65
CA VAL A 219 7.37 2.37 -15.36
C VAL A 219 6.46 1.17 -15.34
N LEU A 220 5.75 1.01 -14.22
CA LEU A 220 4.61 0.14 -14.09
C LEU A 220 3.34 0.99 -14.23
N SER A 221 2.50 0.68 -15.22
CA SER A 221 1.20 1.31 -15.41
C SER A 221 0.09 0.30 -15.13
N VAL A 222 -0.84 0.67 -14.25
CA VAL A 222 -2.06 -0.08 -13.96
C VAL A 222 -3.25 0.74 -14.44
N THR A 223 -4.11 0.14 -15.28
CA THR A 223 -5.29 0.80 -15.84
C THR A 223 -6.54 0.04 -15.46
N HIS A 224 -7.53 0.72 -14.90
CA HIS A 224 -8.88 0.23 -14.73
C HIS A 224 -9.76 0.84 -15.83
N PRO A 225 -10.08 0.09 -16.90
CA PRO A 225 -10.74 0.66 -18.08
C PRO A 225 -12.16 1.15 -17.79
N VAL A 226 -12.84 0.52 -16.84
CA VAL A 226 -14.23 0.84 -16.47
C VAL A 226 -14.28 1.48 -15.10
N ALA A 227 -14.96 2.62 -14.99
CA ALA A 227 -15.20 3.26 -13.70
C ALA A 227 -16.09 2.40 -12.82
N ARG A 228 -15.59 2.05 -11.62
CA ARG A 228 -16.32 1.30 -10.60
C ARG A 228 -16.19 2.01 -9.25
N PRO A 229 -17.19 1.95 -8.37
CA PRO A 229 -17.13 2.61 -7.06
C PRO A 229 -16.02 2.11 -6.14
N TYR A 230 -15.46 0.93 -6.42
CA TYR A 230 -14.42 0.31 -5.61
C TYR A 230 -12.99 0.56 -6.14
N PHE A 231 -12.83 1.22 -7.29
CA PHE A 231 -11.54 1.64 -7.80
C PHE A 231 -11.26 3.10 -7.44
N ASP A 232 -10.05 3.37 -6.94
CA ASP A 232 -9.63 4.71 -6.54
C ASP A 232 -9.13 5.56 -7.72
N PHE A 233 -8.78 4.93 -8.85
CA PHE A 233 -8.16 5.59 -10.01
C PHE A 233 -8.50 4.87 -11.32
N HIS A 234 -8.38 5.61 -12.42
CA HIS A 234 -8.39 5.06 -13.78
C HIS A 234 -7.01 4.54 -14.19
N ILE A 235 -5.98 5.37 -14.06
CA ILE A 235 -4.60 5.03 -14.40
C ILE A 235 -3.71 5.35 -13.19
N ALA A 236 -2.86 4.41 -12.79
CA ALA A 236 -1.77 4.65 -11.88
C ALA A 236 -0.44 4.33 -12.57
N GLN A 237 0.56 5.20 -12.40
CA GLN A 237 1.91 5.01 -12.92
C GLN A 237 2.91 5.06 -11.77
N ILE A 238 3.69 4.02 -11.65
CA ILE A 238 4.74 3.86 -10.64
C ILE A 238 6.09 3.79 -11.36
N PHE A 239 6.97 4.73 -11.07
CA PHE A 239 8.32 4.79 -11.63
C PHE A 239 9.28 4.19 -10.61
N ILE A 240 9.85 3.06 -10.94
CA ILE A 240 10.76 2.30 -10.10
C ILE A 240 12.18 2.61 -10.57
N ASP A 241 13.00 3.15 -9.70
CA ASP A 241 14.42 3.40 -9.97
C ASP A 241 15.15 2.06 -10.14
N ASP A 242 15.75 1.86 -11.30
CA ASP A 242 16.35 0.57 -11.69
C ASP A 242 17.60 0.21 -10.87
N GLU A 243 18.26 1.20 -10.24
CA GLU A 243 19.43 0.97 -9.38
C GLU A 243 19.03 0.82 -7.91
N LEU A 244 18.17 1.72 -7.41
CA LEU A 244 17.72 1.69 -6.02
C LEU A 244 16.66 0.63 -5.75
N ASN A 245 16.00 0.11 -6.78
CA ASN A 245 14.88 -0.85 -6.68
C ASN A 245 13.73 -0.37 -5.78
N VAL A 246 13.44 0.94 -5.81
CA VAL A 246 12.36 1.57 -5.05
C VAL A 246 11.53 2.49 -5.95
N PRO A 247 10.22 2.68 -5.67
CA PRO A 247 9.43 3.65 -6.39
C PRO A 247 9.88 5.07 -6.05
N VAL A 248 10.27 5.83 -7.06
CA VAL A 248 10.69 7.24 -6.91
C VAL A 248 9.67 8.23 -7.45
N ARG A 249 8.66 7.76 -8.19
CA ARG A 249 7.52 8.57 -8.59
C ARG A 249 6.26 7.72 -8.65
N TYR A 250 5.18 8.30 -8.18
CA TYR A 250 3.82 7.78 -8.30
C TYR A 250 2.90 8.88 -8.82
N CYS A 251 2.03 8.57 -9.76
CA CYS A 251 0.95 9.45 -10.16
C CYS A 251 -0.31 8.63 -10.47
N ALA A 252 -1.46 9.18 -10.11
CA ALA A 252 -2.75 8.58 -10.36
C ALA A 252 -3.70 9.56 -11.04
N TYR A 253 -4.53 9.04 -11.93
CA TYR A 253 -5.48 9.80 -12.72
C TYR A 253 -6.88 9.21 -12.57
N SER A 254 -7.88 10.06 -12.48
CA SER A 254 -9.29 9.69 -12.57
C SER A 254 -9.70 9.44 -14.02
N TRP A 255 -10.87 8.83 -14.19
CA TRP A 255 -11.50 8.71 -15.52
C TRP A 255 -11.77 10.10 -16.12
N PRO A 256 -11.71 10.19 -17.46
CA PRO A 256 -12.10 11.41 -18.15
C PRO A 256 -13.52 11.84 -17.74
N PRO A 257 -13.77 13.15 -17.54
CA PRO A 257 -15.09 13.64 -17.18
C PRO A 257 -16.13 13.52 -18.31
N SER A 258 -15.67 13.30 -19.54
CA SER A 258 -16.51 13.07 -20.72
C SER A 258 -15.85 12.08 -21.66
N GLN A 259 -16.66 11.47 -22.53
CA GLN A 259 -16.15 10.55 -23.55
C GLN A 259 -15.14 11.24 -24.47
N GLY A 260 -13.94 10.66 -24.60
CA GLY A 260 -12.84 11.23 -25.40
C GLY A 260 -12.08 12.38 -24.73
N GLY A 261 -12.40 12.71 -23.48
CA GLY A 261 -11.62 13.65 -22.69
C GLY A 261 -10.32 13.04 -22.16
N GLU A 262 -9.47 13.89 -21.58
CA GLU A 262 -8.23 13.46 -20.94
C GLU A 262 -8.48 13.03 -19.49
N PRO A 263 -7.75 12.01 -18.99
CA PRO A 263 -7.75 11.64 -17.58
C PRO A 263 -7.34 12.82 -16.69
N VAL A 264 -8.02 12.98 -15.55
CA VAL A 264 -7.75 14.08 -14.61
C VAL A 264 -6.73 13.63 -13.56
N LEU A 265 -5.63 14.37 -13.39
CA LEU A 265 -4.65 14.09 -12.36
C LEU A 265 -5.31 14.18 -10.98
N LEU A 266 -5.19 13.10 -10.20
CA LEU A 266 -5.64 13.04 -8.81
C LEU A 266 -4.51 13.40 -7.85
N GLU A 267 -3.33 12.86 -8.12
CA GLU A 267 -2.16 13.01 -7.24
C GLU A 267 -0.88 12.62 -7.97
N GLU A 268 0.20 13.28 -7.62
CA GLU A 268 1.54 12.87 -8.00
C GLU A 268 2.56 13.17 -6.89
N TYR A 269 3.50 12.26 -6.70
CA TYR A 269 4.59 12.35 -5.74
C TYR A 269 5.87 11.92 -6.43
N THR A 270 6.90 12.74 -6.34
CA THR A 270 8.22 12.45 -6.93
C THR A 270 9.31 12.68 -5.89
N TYR A 271 10.13 11.67 -5.67
CA TYR A 271 11.32 11.73 -4.82
C TYR A 271 12.55 11.92 -5.71
N GLN A 272 13.13 13.11 -5.71
CA GLN A 272 14.34 13.41 -6.43
C GLN A 272 15.55 13.47 -5.50
N ASN A 273 16.74 13.21 -6.06
CA ASN A 273 18.01 13.27 -5.32
C ASN A 273 18.02 12.38 -4.07
N VAL A 274 17.41 11.20 -4.15
CA VAL A 274 17.38 10.23 -3.05
C VAL A 274 18.80 9.83 -2.68
N LYS A 275 19.16 10.02 -1.41
CA LYS A 275 20.43 9.58 -0.81
C LYS A 275 20.11 8.69 0.37
N THR A 276 20.36 7.39 0.25
CA THR A 276 20.05 6.38 1.25
C THR A 276 21.19 6.20 2.25
N ASN A 277 20.86 5.80 3.48
CA ASN A 277 21.80 5.45 4.55
C ASN A 277 22.81 6.56 4.86
N ILE A 278 22.32 7.80 4.99
CA ILE A 278 23.14 8.98 5.28
C ILE A 278 23.45 9.16 6.77
N GLY A 279 22.97 8.23 7.62
CA GLY A 279 23.27 8.19 9.04
C GLY A 279 22.48 9.21 9.87
N LEU A 280 21.17 9.35 9.60
CA LEU A 280 20.32 10.24 10.38
C LEU A 280 20.19 9.77 11.83
N THR A 281 20.26 10.73 12.74
CA THR A 281 20.20 10.54 14.19
C THR A 281 18.95 11.20 14.78
N ASP A 282 18.69 11.03 16.08
CA ASP A 282 17.61 11.71 16.78
C ASP A 282 17.72 13.24 16.68
N ALA A 283 18.93 13.76 16.61
CA ALA A 283 19.16 15.20 16.45
C ALA A 283 18.61 15.75 15.11
N ASP A 284 18.47 14.91 14.08
CA ASP A 284 17.87 15.30 12.81
C ASP A 284 16.34 15.44 12.88
N PHE A 285 15.73 14.98 13.96
CA PHE A 285 14.29 15.02 14.21
C PHE A 285 13.94 15.75 15.51
N ASP A 286 14.86 16.57 16.02
CA ASP A 286 14.66 17.42 17.21
C ASP A 286 14.41 18.87 16.77
N GLN A 287 13.31 19.46 17.23
CA GLN A 287 13.00 20.88 17.01
C GLN A 287 14.07 21.83 17.59
N LYS A 288 14.90 21.35 18.54
CA LYS A 288 16.01 22.11 19.11
C LYS A 288 17.26 22.10 18.23
N ASN A 289 17.24 21.43 17.11
CA ASN A 289 18.36 21.43 16.17
C ASN A 289 18.61 22.86 15.66
N THR A 290 19.78 23.39 15.93
CA THR A 290 20.13 24.78 15.58
C THR A 290 20.18 25.09 14.08
N LYS A 291 20.08 24.07 13.23
CA LYS A 291 19.96 24.22 11.77
C LYS A 291 18.52 24.43 11.29
N TYR A 292 17.54 24.30 12.18
CA TYR A 292 16.12 24.45 11.91
C TYR A 292 15.60 25.76 12.47
N ASN A 293 14.38 26.14 12.08
CA ASN A 293 13.80 27.44 12.46
C ASN A 293 12.51 27.27 13.28
N PHE A 294 12.47 26.26 14.17
CA PHE A 294 11.35 26.03 15.10
C PHE A 294 11.27 27.06 16.22
#